data_57b902e8d33e4858f3f049880eebb31f
#
_entry.id   57b902e8d33e4858f3f049880eebb31f
#
_cell.length_a   1.000
_cell.length_b   1.000
_cell.length_c   1.000
_cell.angle_alpha   90.00
_cell.angle_beta   90.00
_cell.angle_gamma   90.00
#
_symmetry.space_group_name_H-M   'P 1'
#
loop_
_entity.id
_entity.type
_entity.pdbx_description
1 polymer ?
#
loop_
_entity_poly.entity_id
_entity_poly.type
_entity_poly.pdbx_seq_one_letter_code
_entity_poly.pdbx_strand_id
1 'polypeptide(L)' 'MYEDLDNFETALKHFGTRVDVIIAMEMADKIDSETAYQNIKQELKELKRVRKSWKRTNETES' A
#
# COMPACT_ATOMS: atom_id res chain seq x y z
N MET A 1 0.55 19.39 8.24
CA MET A 1 0.99 18.26 9.08
C MET A 1 -0.07 17.17 9.17
N TYR A 2 -1.28 17.52 9.54
CA TYR A 2 -2.37 16.53 9.61
C TYR A 2 -2.69 15.93 8.26
N GLU A 3 -2.60 16.75 7.22
CA GLU A 3 -2.92 16.27 5.89
C GLU A 3 -1.95 15.18 5.44
N ASP A 4 -0.68 15.34 5.79
CA ASP A 4 0.32 14.35 5.40
C ASP A 4 0.10 13.04 6.14
N LEU A 5 -0.23 13.12 7.43
CA LEU A 5 -0.54 11.94 8.23
C LEU A 5 -1.78 11.23 7.67
N ASP A 6 -2.81 12.03 7.35
CA ASP A 6 -4.04 11.47 6.81
C ASP A 6 -3.79 10.78 5.48
N ASN A 7 -2.94 11.37 4.65
CA ASN A 7 -2.61 10.77 3.36
C ASN A 7 -1.91 9.44 3.54
N PHE A 8 -0.97 9.36 4.47
CA PHE A 8 -0.26 8.11 4.72
C PHE A 8 -1.18 7.07 5.32
N GLU A 9 -2.03 7.47 6.26
CA GLU A 9 -2.99 6.55 6.85
C GLU A 9 -3.97 6.04 5.80
N THR A 10 -4.41 6.92 4.92
CA THR A 10 -5.29 6.52 3.84
C THR A 10 -4.61 5.52 2.91
N ALA A 11 -3.33 5.75 2.62
CA ALA A 11 -2.57 4.83 1.79
C ALA A 11 -2.44 3.46 2.46
N LEU A 12 -2.24 3.45 3.77
CA LEU A 12 -2.16 2.20 4.51
C LEU A 12 -3.48 1.43 4.46
N LYS A 13 -4.58 2.16 4.61
CA LYS A 13 -5.90 1.53 4.54
C LYS A 13 -6.14 0.94 3.16
N HIS A 14 -5.81 1.69 2.13
CA HIS A 14 -5.96 1.20 0.77
C HIS A 14 -5.09 -0.01 0.52
N PHE A 15 -3.87 0.01 1.03
CA PHE A 15 -2.97 -1.12 0.90
C PHE A 15 -3.59 -2.37 1.52
N GLY A 16 -4.10 -2.25 2.74
CA GLY A 16 -4.74 -3.37 3.43
C GLY A 16 -5.92 -3.91 2.65
N THR A 17 -6.79 -3.02 2.17
CA THR A 17 -7.96 -3.41 1.42
C THR A 17 -7.58 -4.13 0.13
N ARG A 18 -6.59 -3.60 -0.59
CA ARG A 18 -6.17 -4.20 -1.84
C ARG A 18 -5.52 -5.56 -1.63
N VAL A 19 -4.72 -5.68 -0.56
CA VAL A 19 -4.10 -6.97 -0.22
C VAL A 19 -5.19 -7.98 0.11
N ASP A 20 -6.20 -7.58 0.86
CA ASP A 20 -7.31 -8.48 1.18
C ASP A 20 -8.00 -8.97 -0.08
N VAL A 21 -8.22 -8.08 -1.05
CA VAL A 21 -8.85 -8.46 -2.32
C VAL A 21 -7.96 -9.45 -3.07
N ILE A 22 -6.66 -9.18 -3.12
CA ILE A 22 -5.73 -10.06 -3.81
C ILE A 22 -5.73 -11.44 -3.18
N ILE A 23 -5.73 -11.51 -1.85
CA ILE A 23 -5.75 -12.77 -1.15
C ILE A 23 -7.05 -13.53 -1.43
N ALA A 24 -8.17 -12.81 -1.41
CA ALA A 24 -9.47 -13.43 -1.70
C ALA A 24 -9.51 -14.02 -3.10
N MET A 25 -8.93 -13.30 -4.07
CA MET A 25 -8.91 -13.78 -5.44
C MET A 25 -8.02 -15.02 -5.58
N GLU A 26 -6.90 -15.05 -4.88
CA GLU A 26 -6.03 -16.21 -4.93
C GLU A 26 -6.71 -17.42 -4.29
N MET A 27 -7.36 -17.22 -3.14
CA MET A 27 -8.06 -18.29 -2.47
C MET A 27 -9.25 -18.80 -3.27
N ALA A 28 -9.83 -17.97 -4.11
CA ALA A 28 -10.92 -18.35 -4.99
C ALA A 28 -10.43 -18.90 -6.33
N ASP A 29 -9.14 -19.11 -6.48
CA ASP A 29 -8.51 -19.62 -7.70
C ASP A 29 -8.70 -18.74 -8.92
N LYS A 30 -8.92 -17.45 -8.69
CA LYS A 30 -9.05 -16.50 -9.80
C LYS A 30 -7.68 -16.04 -10.28
N ILE A 31 -6.69 -16.06 -9.40
CA ILE A 31 -5.29 -15.79 -9.75
C ILE A 31 -4.45 -16.83 -9.02
N ASP A 32 -3.27 -17.10 -9.54
CA ASP A 32 -2.37 -18.05 -8.88
C ASP A 32 -1.53 -17.33 -7.82
N SER A 33 -0.79 -18.12 -7.04
CA SER A 33 -0.02 -17.57 -5.93
C SER A 33 1.06 -16.61 -6.39
N GLU A 34 1.68 -16.89 -7.53
CA GLU A 34 2.73 -16.02 -8.05
C GLU A 34 2.16 -14.67 -8.46
N THR A 35 1.01 -14.68 -9.13
CA THR A 35 0.34 -13.44 -9.51
C THR A 35 -0.07 -12.65 -8.28
N ALA A 36 -0.58 -13.33 -7.26
CA ALA A 36 -0.95 -12.68 -6.01
C ALA A 36 0.26 -12.01 -5.38
N TYR A 37 1.38 -12.70 -5.36
CA TYR A 37 2.62 -12.15 -4.81
C TYR A 37 3.06 -10.91 -5.57
N GLN A 38 3.03 -10.98 -6.90
CA GLN A 38 3.44 -9.84 -7.72
C GLN A 38 2.52 -8.64 -7.51
N ASN A 39 1.22 -8.90 -7.38
CA ASN A 39 0.27 -7.83 -7.13
C ASN A 39 0.49 -7.17 -5.77
N ILE A 40 0.76 -7.97 -4.74
CA ILE A 40 1.03 -7.44 -3.41
C ILE A 40 2.33 -6.62 -3.44
N LYS A 41 3.33 -7.12 -4.13
CA LYS A 41 4.59 -6.42 -4.28
C LYS A 41 4.39 -5.06 -4.93
N GLN A 42 3.52 -5.00 -5.94
CA GLN A 42 3.22 -3.76 -6.62
C GLN A 42 2.52 -2.77 -5.68
N GLU A 43 1.58 -3.26 -4.87
CA GLU A 43 0.89 -2.41 -3.91
C GLU A 43 1.87 -1.88 -2.86
N LEU A 44 2.81 -2.72 -2.43
CA LEU A 44 3.82 -2.28 -1.48
C LEU A 44 4.70 -1.20 -2.08
N LYS A 45 5.00 -1.31 -3.35
CA LYS A 45 5.81 -0.33 -4.05
C LYS A 45 5.12 1.03 -4.04
N GLU A 46 3.81 1.04 -4.28
CA GLU A 46 3.04 2.28 -4.21
C GLU A 46 3.03 2.85 -2.81
N LEU A 47 2.87 2.00 -1.82
CA LEU A 47 2.87 2.44 -0.43
C LEU A 47 4.22 3.05 -0.07
N LYS A 48 5.30 2.47 -0.56
CA LYS A 48 6.64 3.00 -0.32
C LYS A 48 6.81 4.40 -0.89
N ARG A 49 6.22 4.64 -2.05
CA ARG A 49 6.28 5.95 -2.66
C ARG A 49 5.59 7.00 -1.80
N VAL A 50 4.41 6.66 -1.29
CA VAL A 50 3.67 7.56 -0.43
C VAL A 50 4.44 7.81 0.86
N ARG A 51 4.99 6.74 1.45
CA ARG A 51 5.77 6.87 2.67
C ARG A 51 6.99 7.76 2.47
N LYS A 52 7.66 7.61 1.35
CA LYS A 52 8.83 8.41 1.06
C LYS A 52 8.49 9.89 0.97
N SER A 53 7.40 10.20 0.29
CA SER A 53 6.93 11.57 0.16
C SER A 53 6.54 12.14 1.52
N TRP A 54 5.79 11.37 2.29
CA TRP A 54 5.37 11.76 3.63
C TRP A 54 6.57 12.01 4.55
N LYS A 55 7.53 11.10 4.53
CA LYS A 55 8.70 11.19 5.39
C LYS A 55 9.55 12.40 5.04
N ARG A 56 9.68 12.68 3.75
CA ARG A 56 10.44 13.82 3.28
C ARG A 56 9.86 15.11 3.82
N THR A 57 8.55 15.25 3.74
CA THR A 57 7.85 16.44 4.23
C THR A 57 8.07 16.59 5.73
N ASN A 58 7.98 15.50 6.47
CA ASN A 58 8.17 15.56 7.91
C ASN A 58 9.61 15.84 8.31
N GLU A 59 10.55 15.30 7.58
CA GLU A 59 11.96 15.55 7.86
C GLU A 59 12.32 17.01 7.62
N THR A 60 11.70 17.61 6.63
CA THR A 60 11.95 19.01 6.33
C THR A 60 11.50 19.89 7.48
N GLU A 61 10.46 19.48 8.17
CA GLU A 61 9.93 20.25 9.28
C GLU A 61 10.76 20.12 10.55
N SER A 62 11.47 19.05 10.67
CA SER A 62 12.29 18.87 11.86
C SER A 62 13.66 19.44 11.66
#